data_30eb569141f62cce913a97722d5a92ae
#
_entry.id   30eb569141f62cce913a97722d5a92ae
#
_cell.length_a   1.000
_cell.length_b   1.000
_cell.length_c   1.000
_cell.angle_alpha   90.00
_cell.angle_beta   90.00
_cell.angle_gamma   90.00
#
_symmetry.space_group_name_H-M   'P 1'
#
loop_
_entity.id
_entity.type
_entity.pdbx_description
1 polymer ?
#
loop_
_entity_poly.entity_id
_entity_poly.type
_entity_poly.pdbx_seq_one_letter_code
_entity_poly.pdbx_strand_id
1 'polypeptide(L)' 'MPRFNVQHPDTKEWRCFSTIVDDWITDWMEEDRYEKWRCFQYGVDCGSVWEANQMSLKEAEEIIKRRKEEE' A
#
# COMPACT_ATOMS: atom_id res chain seq x y z
N MET A 1 -3.25 4.51 -11.15
CA MET A 1 -3.60 5.13 -9.89
C MET A 1 -2.36 5.26 -9.00
N PRO A 2 -2.21 6.34 -8.25
CA PRO A 2 -1.01 6.59 -7.44
C PRO A 2 -0.96 5.81 -6.12
N ARG A 3 -1.86 4.86 -5.90
CA ARG A 3 -1.90 4.05 -4.69
C ARG A 3 -1.37 2.65 -4.97
N PHE A 4 -0.55 2.16 -4.06
CA PHE A 4 0.09 0.85 -4.19
C PHE A 4 -0.17 -0.02 -2.97
N ASN A 5 -0.24 -1.33 -3.20
CA ASN A 5 -0.34 -2.32 -2.15
C ASN A 5 1.05 -2.76 -1.75
N VAL A 6 1.38 -2.68 -0.47
CA VAL A 6 2.68 -3.08 0.04
C VAL A 6 2.49 -4.23 1.02
N GLN A 7 3.18 -5.34 0.78
CA GLN A 7 3.15 -6.49 1.69
C GLN A 7 4.44 -6.56 2.49
N HIS A 8 4.29 -6.74 3.80
CA HIS A 8 5.44 -6.93 4.66
C HIS A 8 6.08 -8.29 4.39
N PRO A 9 7.40 -8.36 4.16
CA PRO A 9 8.05 -9.63 3.80
C PRO A 9 8.04 -10.68 4.91
N ASP A 10 8.00 -10.27 6.16
CA ASP A 10 8.04 -11.19 7.30
C ASP A 10 6.66 -11.58 7.82
N THR A 11 5.81 -10.59 8.06
CA THR A 11 4.48 -10.82 8.66
C THR A 11 3.39 -11.11 7.63
N LYS A 12 3.65 -10.80 6.36
CA LYS A 12 2.69 -10.94 5.26
C LYS A 12 1.48 -10.02 5.38
N GLU A 13 1.55 -9.05 6.25
CA GLU A 13 0.49 -8.04 6.37
C GLU A 13 0.56 -7.05 5.21
N TRP A 14 -0.55 -6.37 4.95
CA TRP A 14 -0.65 -5.41 3.85
C TRP A 14 -0.87 -4.00 4.34
N ARG A 15 -0.37 -3.05 3.56
CA ARG A 15 -0.52 -1.63 3.85
C ARG A 15 -0.64 -0.87 2.54
N CYS A 16 -1.41 0.22 2.54
CA CYS A 16 -1.59 1.04 1.35
C CYS A 16 -0.67 2.26 1.38
N PHE A 17 0.06 2.46 0.28
CA PHE A 17 0.98 3.59 0.11
C PHE A 17 0.48 4.50 -1.01
N SER A 18 0.55 5.81 -0.81
CA SER A 18 0.17 6.78 -1.83
C SER A 18 1.37 7.59 -2.31
N THR A 19 1.58 7.62 -3.63
CA THR A 19 2.63 8.44 -4.23
C THR A 19 2.23 9.92 -4.37
N ILE A 20 0.96 10.24 -4.16
CA ILE A 20 0.52 11.64 -4.14
C ILE A 20 1.01 12.34 -2.87
N VAL A 21 0.84 11.69 -1.73
CA VAL A 21 1.27 12.25 -0.45
C VAL A 21 2.62 11.70 0.00
N ASP A 22 3.16 10.71 -0.72
CA ASP A 22 4.40 10.01 -0.41
C ASP A 22 4.41 9.45 1.01
N ASP A 23 3.30 8.86 1.42
CA ASP A 23 3.12 8.33 2.77
C ASP A 23 2.09 7.22 2.80
N TRP A 24 1.99 6.57 3.96
CA TRP A 24 1.05 5.50 4.19
C TRP A 24 -0.36 6.02 4.38
N ILE A 25 -1.34 5.31 3.79
CA ILE A 25 -2.77 5.64 3.95
C ILE A 25 -3.37 4.86 5.11
N THR A 26 -2.88 3.62 5.32
CA THR A 26 -3.41 2.72 6.36
C THR A 26 -2.28 2.18 7.23
N ASP A 27 -2.65 1.48 8.29
CA ASP A 27 -1.71 0.67 9.07
C ASP A 27 -1.63 -0.73 8.49
N TRP A 28 -0.72 -1.55 9.03
CA TRP A 28 -0.60 -2.95 8.64
C TRP A 28 -1.86 -3.72 8.99
N MET A 29 -2.36 -4.49 8.04
CA MET A 29 -3.57 -5.31 8.20
C MET A 29 -3.33 -6.70 7.65
N GLU A 30 -4.03 -7.69 8.21
CA GLU A 30 -4.05 -9.03 7.65
C GLU A 30 -4.63 -8.99 6.24
N GLU A 31 -4.25 -9.96 5.41
CA GLU A 31 -4.68 -10.01 4.01
C GLU A 31 -6.19 -9.94 3.85
N ASP A 32 -6.94 -10.74 4.61
CA ASP A 32 -8.41 -10.74 4.54
C ASP A 32 -9.00 -9.38 4.90
N ARG A 33 -8.48 -8.77 5.94
CA ARG A 33 -8.95 -7.47 6.41
C ARG A 33 -8.61 -6.38 5.40
N TYR A 34 -7.42 -6.42 4.85
CA TYR A 34 -6.98 -5.46 3.84
C TYR A 34 -7.81 -5.57 2.57
N GLU A 35 -8.11 -6.79 2.13
CA GLU A 35 -8.96 -7.03 0.98
C GLU A 35 -10.36 -6.44 1.18
N LYS A 36 -10.95 -6.62 2.35
CA LYS A 36 -12.25 -6.03 2.69
C LYS A 36 -12.18 -4.50 2.66
N TRP A 37 -11.11 -3.93 3.20
CA TRP A 37 -10.92 -2.48 3.18
C TRP A 37 -10.83 -1.97 1.74
N ARG A 38 -10.09 -2.65 0.90
CA ARG A 38 -9.96 -2.25 -0.51
C ARG A 38 -11.29 -2.36 -1.25
N CYS A 39 -12.03 -3.41 -1.03
CA CYS A 39 -13.36 -3.58 -1.64
C CYS A 39 -14.29 -2.45 -1.21
N PHE A 40 -14.22 -2.06 0.03
CA PHE A 40 -15.00 -0.93 0.54
C PHE A 40 -14.61 0.39 -0.13
N GLN A 41 -13.31 0.61 -0.35
CA GLN A 41 -12.80 1.85 -0.95
C GLN A 41 -12.99 1.93 -2.46
N TYR A 42 -12.85 0.81 -3.16
CA TYR A 42 -12.82 0.80 -4.63
C TYR A 42 -13.95 0.03 -5.30
N GLY A 43 -14.84 -0.54 -4.53
CA GLY A 43 -15.98 -1.30 -5.06
C GLY A 43 -15.66 -2.78 -5.20
N VAL A 44 -16.51 -3.49 -5.99
CA VAL A 44 -16.52 -4.95 -6.02
C VAL A 44 -15.37 -5.59 -6.78
N ASP A 45 -14.67 -4.86 -7.61
CA ASP A 45 -13.63 -5.43 -8.48
C ASP A 45 -12.22 -5.18 -7.96
N CYS A 46 -12.00 -5.48 -6.69
CA CYS A 46 -10.72 -5.25 -6.03
C CYS A 46 -9.67 -6.32 -6.34
N GLY A 47 -10.08 -7.50 -6.79
CA GLY A 47 -9.16 -8.62 -7.03
C GLY A 47 -8.08 -8.34 -8.07
N SER A 48 -8.47 -7.70 -9.17
CA SER A 48 -7.53 -7.40 -10.24
C SER A 48 -6.48 -6.35 -9.87
N VAL A 49 -6.77 -5.54 -8.84
CA VAL A 49 -5.88 -4.46 -8.42
C VAL A 49 -4.66 -5.00 -7.67
N TRP A 50 -4.79 -6.17 -7.05
CA TRP A 50 -3.71 -6.80 -6.31
C TRP A 50 -2.46 -7.03 -7.18
N GLU A 51 -2.68 -7.44 -8.42
CA GLU A 51 -1.58 -7.75 -9.33
C GLU A 51 -1.02 -6.49 -10.00
N ALA A 52 -1.86 -5.51 -10.20
CA ALA A 52 -1.51 -4.33 -11.01
C ALA A 52 -0.73 -3.26 -10.23
N ASN A 53 -0.98 -3.11 -8.94
CA ASN A 53 -0.45 -2.00 -8.16
C ASN A 53 0.25 -2.47 -6.88
N GLN A 54 1.34 -3.21 -7.06
CA GLN A 54 2.14 -3.65 -5.93
C GLN A 54 3.47 -2.91 -5.89
N MET A 55 3.93 -2.60 -4.70
CA MET A 55 5.21 -1.96 -4.46
C MET A 55 5.91 -2.68 -3.31
N SER A 56 7.22 -2.82 -3.39
CA SER A 56 7.96 -3.44 -2.29
C SER A 56 8.06 -2.49 -1.10
N LEU A 57 8.15 -3.07 0.09
CA LEU A 57 8.31 -2.27 1.32
C LEU A 57 9.55 -1.39 1.24
N LYS A 58 10.64 -1.92 0.68
CA LYS A 58 11.88 -1.20 0.52
C LYS A 58 11.70 0.06 -0.33
N GLU A 59 11.00 -0.05 -1.45
CA GLU A 59 10.72 1.09 -2.32
C GLU A 59 9.90 2.16 -1.62
N ALA A 60 8.85 1.74 -0.90
CA ALA A 60 8.00 2.68 -0.17
C ALA A 60 8.79 3.42 0.90
N GLU A 61 9.63 2.70 1.65
CA GLU A 61 10.48 3.31 2.67
C GLU A 61 11.50 4.28 2.09
N GLU A 62 12.06 3.97 0.93
CA GLU A 62 13.00 4.87 0.25
C GLU A 62 12.34 6.17 -0.19
N ILE A 63 11.11 6.10 -0.68
CA ILE A 63 10.35 7.28 -1.09
C ILE A 63 10.06 8.16 0.13
N ILE A 64 9.63 7.56 1.22
CA ILE A 64 9.35 8.29 2.47
C ILE A 64 10.61 8.95 3.00
N LYS A 65 11.72 8.23 3.00
CA LYS A 65 13.00 8.74 3.46
C LYS A 65 13.47 9.92 2.61
N ARG A 66 13.34 9.80 1.31
CA ARG A 66 13.73 10.86 0.38
C ARG A 66 12.93 12.14 0.60
N ARG A 67 11.63 11.99 0.84
CA ARG A 67 10.78 13.13 1.13
C ARG A 67 11.17 13.84 2.42
N LYS A 68 11.49 13.07 3.47
CA LYS A 68 11.93 13.64 4.74
C LYS A 68 13.24 14.40 4.60
N GLU A 69 14.13 13.95 3.74
CA GLU A 69 15.40 14.62 3.49
C GLU A 69 15.24 15.92 2.71
N GLU A 70 14.19 16.03 1.89
CA GLU A 70 13.91 17.22 1.12
C GLU A 70 13.22 18.32 1.94
N GLU A 71 12.64 17.96 3.07
CA GLU A 71 12.03 18.91 3.99
C GLU A 71 13.07 19.45 4.96
#